data_534e60cb8aca5ee9af652b3747e362f9
#
_entry.id   534e60cb8aca5ee9af652b3747e362f9
#
_cell.length_a   1.000
_cell.length_b   1.000
_cell.length_c   1.000
_cell.angle_alpha   90.00
_cell.angle_beta   90.00
_cell.angle_gamma   90.00
#
_symmetry.space_group_name_H-M   'P 1'
#
loop_
_entity.id
_entity.type
_entity.pdbx_description
1 polymer ?
#
loop_
_entity_poly.entity_id
_entity_poly.type
_entity_poly.pdbx_seq_one_letter_code
_entity_poly.pdbx_strand_id
1 'polypeptide(L)'
;MKLYFYFLELPYNKEPYIRCEECEVEEKPKTYKPVDEFPRGYWYLSVKKDDIGKINGYQGNIVVLLEKDNAKVADIFKSKFECSINRSVERIKCDEENIEKQKSLIEMVERWKSE
;
A
#
# COMPACT_ATOMS: atom_id res chain seq x y z
N MET A 1 15.43 0.07 -15.46
CA MET A 1 14.03 0.50 -15.30
C MET A 1 13.76 0.84 -13.84
N LYS A 2 12.73 1.61 -13.57
CA LYS A 2 12.38 2.01 -12.21
C LYS A 2 11.07 1.40 -11.78
N LEU A 3 10.97 1.03 -10.50
CA LEU A 3 9.72 0.71 -9.84
C LEU A 3 9.40 1.79 -8.82
N TYR A 4 8.10 2.00 -8.58
CA TYR A 4 7.59 2.97 -7.63
C TYR A 4 6.97 2.22 -6.47
N PHE A 5 7.56 2.37 -5.29
CA PHE A 5 7.13 1.71 -4.05
C PHE A 5 6.32 2.69 -3.22
N TYR A 6 5.11 2.30 -2.88
CA TYR A 6 4.21 3.09 -2.03
C TYR A 6 4.03 2.37 -0.71
N PHE A 7 4.38 3.05 0.37
CA PHE A 7 4.29 2.52 1.72
C PHE A 7 3.25 3.28 2.50
N LEU A 8 2.22 2.58 3.00
CA LEU A 8 1.27 3.15 3.96
C LEU A 8 1.91 3.10 5.34
N GLU A 9 2.23 4.26 5.88
CA GLU A 9 2.86 4.40 7.18
C GLU A 9 1.82 4.74 8.24
N LEU A 10 1.82 3.98 9.33
CA LEU A 10 0.91 4.16 10.46
C LEU A 10 1.72 4.46 11.72
N PRO A 11 2.35 5.64 11.81
CA PRO A 11 3.21 5.96 12.95
C PRO A 11 2.42 6.10 14.24
N TYR A 12 3.06 5.72 15.35
CA TYR A 12 2.49 5.93 16.67
C TYR A 12 2.46 7.42 16.99
N ASN A 13 1.33 7.94 17.43
CA ASN A 13 1.12 9.36 17.78
C ASN A 13 1.23 10.36 16.62
N LYS A 14 1.14 9.90 15.37
CA LYS A 14 1.11 10.78 14.19
C LYS A 14 0.01 10.35 13.24
N GLU A 15 -0.40 11.25 12.36
CA GLU A 15 -1.36 10.92 11.33
C GLU A 15 -0.78 9.93 10.31
N PRO A 16 -1.57 8.98 9.83
CA PRO A 16 -1.14 8.09 8.75
C PRO A 16 -0.78 8.87 7.49
N TYR A 17 0.21 8.37 6.76
CA TYR A 17 0.59 8.95 5.47
C TYR A 17 1.07 7.86 4.51
N ILE A 18 1.18 8.21 3.24
CA ILE A 18 1.69 7.33 2.19
C ILE A 18 3.02 7.89 1.69
N ARG A 19 4.06 7.08 1.77
CA ARG A 19 5.40 7.40 1.31
C ARG A 19 5.62 6.74 -0.06
N CYS A 20 6.12 7.50 -1.03
CA CYS A 20 6.48 6.98 -2.34
C CYS A 20 8.00 7.04 -2.52
N GLU A 21 8.59 5.93 -2.95
CA GLU A 21 10.01 5.86 -3.25
C GLU A 21 10.26 5.18 -4.59
N GLU A 22 11.25 5.67 -5.33
CA GLU A 22 11.69 5.10 -6.58
C GLU A 22 12.84 4.14 -6.33
N CYS A 23 12.88 3.04 -7.08
CA CYS A 23 13.98 2.08 -7.01
C CYS A 23 14.38 1.65 -8.41
N GLU A 24 15.67 1.77 -8.72
CA GLU A 24 16.22 1.23 -9.96
C GLU A 24 16.32 -0.29 -9.88
N VAL A 25 15.76 -0.99 -10.84
CA VAL A 25 15.70 -2.46 -10.83
C VAL A 25 16.11 -3.04 -12.18
N GLU A 26 16.51 -4.31 -12.14
CA GLU A 26 16.72 -5.14 -13.32
C GLU A 26 15.53 -6.05 -13.53
N GLU A 27 15.02 -6.12 -14.76
CA GLU A 27 13.95 -7.04 -15.12
C GLU A 27 14.51 -8.45 -15.34
N LYS A 28 13.91 -9.42 -14.65
CA LYS A 28 14.15 -10.85 -14.83
C LYS A 28 12.88 -11.49 -15.40
N PRO A 29 12.92 -12.75 -15.86
CA PRO A 29 11.73 -13.37 -16.48
C PRO A 29 10.45 -13.35 -15.63
N LYS A 30 10.57 -13.50 -14.32
CA LYS A 30 9.42 -13.55 -13.40
C LYS A 30 9.46 -12.51 -12.28
N THR A 31 10.56 -11.78 -12.14
CA THR A 31 10.79 -10.88 -11.02
C THR A 31 11.54 -9.63 -11.44
N TYR A 32 11.59 -8.67 -10.52
CA TYR A 32 12.48 -7.51 -10.60
C TYR A 32 13.42 -7.56 -9.42
N LYS A 33 14.70 -7.33 -9.66
CA LYS A 33 15.71 -7.28 -8.60
C LYS A 33 16.31 -5.88 -8.53
N PRO A 34 16.67 -5.39 -7.31
CA PRO A 34 17.26 -4.06 -7.20
C PRO A 34 18.66 -4.04 -7.81
N VAL A 35 19.01 -2.92 -8.42
CA VAL A 35 20.39 -2.69 -8.92
C VAL A 35 21.33 -2.57 -7.73
N ASP A 36 20.95 -1.79 -6.72
CA ASP A 36 21.68 -1.65 -5.46
C ASP A 36 20.92 -2.32 -4.32
N GLU A 37 19.88 -1.64 -3.81
CA GLU A 37 19.05 -2.16 -2.74
C GLU A 37 17.62 -1.62 -2.86
N PHE A 38 16.66 -2.31 -2.26
CA PHE A 38 15.28 -1.85 -2.21
C PHE A 38 15.12 -0.71 -1.20
N PRO A 39 14.06 0.13 -1.36
CA PRO A 39 13.74 1.15 -0.38
C PRO A 39 13.55 0.57 1.02
N ARG A 40 13.84 1.39 2.02
CA ARG A 40 13.63 1.01 3.42
C ARG A 40 12.17 0.65 3.67
N GLY A 41 11.93 -0.48 4.27
CA GLY A 41 10.59 -1.02 4.53
C GLY A 41 10.21 -2.17 3.62
N TYR A 42 10.95 -2.39 2.54
CA TYR A 42 10.77 -3.54 1.67
C TYR A 42 11.88 -4.57 1.95
N TRP A 43 11.51 -5.68 2.58
CA TRP A 43 12.47 -6.65 3.12
C TRP A 43 12.66 -7.90 2.25
N TYR A 44 12.01 -7.95 1.10
CA TYR A 44 12.12 -9.11 0.20
C TYR A 44 13.31 -8.96 -0.74
N LEU A 45 13.80 -10.10 -1.25
CA LEU A 45 14.96 -10.13 -2.15
C LEU A 45 14.63 -9.72 -3.59
N SER A 46 13.36 -9.77 -3.97
CA SER A 46 12.89 -9.42 -5.30
C SER A 46 11.42 -9.04 -5.26
N VAL A 47 10.94 -8.40 -6.35
CA VAL A 47 9.52 -8.12 -6.58
C VAL A 47 9.04 -9.08 -7.65
N LYS A 48 8.00 -9.85 -7.36
CA LYS A 48 7.37 -10.73 -8.35
C LYS A 48 6.54 -9.88 -9.32
N LYS A 49 6.63 -10.19 -10.62
CA LYS A 49 5.83 -9.48 -11.64
C LYS A 49 4.33 -9.60 -11.38
N ASP A 50 3.88 -10.72 -10.84
CA ASP A 50 2.48 -10.94 -10.49
C ASP A 50 2.00 -10.08 -9.32
N ASP A 51 2.90 -9.52 -8.53
CA ASP A 51 2.57 -8.67 -7.38
C ASP A 51 2.45 -7.19 -7.72
N ILE A 52 2.80 -6.80 -8.94
CA ILE A 52 2.67 -5.40 -9.38
C ILE A 52 1.18 -4.99 -9.39
N GLY A 53 0.89 -3.85 -8.78
CA GLY A 53 -0.47 -3.33 -8.67
C GLY A 53 -1.33 -4.00 -7.60
N LYS A 54 -0.73 -4.82 -6.75
CA LYS A 54 -1.39 -5.52 -5.65
C LYS A 54 -0.81 -5.10 -4.31
N ILE A 55 -1.58 -5.31 -3.25
CA ILE A 55 -1.08 -5.05 -1.90
C ILE A 55 -0.09 -6.13 -1.51
N ASN A 56 1.09 -5.71 -1.06
CA ASN A 56 2.20 -6.56 -0.65
C ASN A 56 2.64 -6.21 0.76
N GLY A 57 3.61 -6.99 1.26
CA GLY A 57 4.23 -6.76 2.56
C GLY A 57 3.58 -7.58 3.67
N TYR A 58 4.32 -7.76 4.75
CA TYR A 58 3.88 -8.55 5.90
C TYR A 58 2.58 -7.99 6.51
N GLN A 59 2.44 -6.67 6.55
CA GLN A 59 1.26 -5.99 7.08
C GLN A 59 0.26 -5.58 5.99
N GLY A 60 0.54 -5.91 4.72
CA GLY A 60 -0.31 -5.52 3.60
C GLY A 60 -0.36 -4.02 3.39
N ASN A 61 0.77 -3.33 3.54
CA ASN A 61 0.88 -1.87 3.47
C ASN A 61 1.78 -1.36 2.34
N ILE A 62 2.15 -2.24 1.40
CA ILE A 62 3.05 -1.90 0.30
C ILE A 62 2.36 -2.14 -1.03
N VAL A 63 2.46 -1.17 -1.94
CA VAL A 63 2.04 -1.31 -3.34
C VAL A 63 3.22 -0.94 -4.22
N VAL A 64 3.51 -1.76 -5.22
CA VAL A 64 4.58 -1.52 -6.19
C VAL A 64 3.95 -1.34 -7.58
N LEU A 65 4.31 -0.26 -8.26
CA LEU A 65 3.83 0.04 -9.61
C LEU A 65 4.98 0.24 -10.58
N LEU A 66 4.71 0.01 -11.87
CA LEU A 66 5.65 0.28 -12.96
C LEU A 66 5.71 1.77 -13.31
N GLU A 67 4.64 2.50 -13.01
CA GLU A 67 4.52 3.93 -13.27
C GLU A 67 3.99 4.63 -12.03
N LYS A 68 4.36 5.89 -11.86
CA LYS A 68 3.86 6.70 -10.75
C LYS A 68 2.38 7.03 -10.98
N ASP A 69 1.50 6.46 -10.17
CA ASP A 69 0.05 6.66 -10.26
C ASP A 69 -0.58 6.69 -8.87
N ASN A 70 -0.68 7.89 -8.31
CA ASN A 70 -1.23 8.10 -6.99
C ASN A 70 -2.71 7.71 -6.90
N ALA A 71 -3.48 7.96 -7.96
CA ALA A 71 -4.91 7.63 -7.99
C ALA A 71 -5.13 6.11 -7.90
N LYS A 72 -4.33 5.33 -8.62
CA LYS A 72 -4.41 3.87 -8.58
C LYS A 72 -4.05 3.32 -7.21
N VAL A 73 -3.00 3.86 -6.58
CA VAL A 73 -2.59 3.47 -5.24
C VAL A 73 -3.68 3.82 -4.21
N ALA A 74 -4.27 5.00 -4.32
CA ALA A 74 -5.36 5.42 -3.45
C ALA A 74 -6.55 4.45 -3.55
N ASP A 75 -6.94 4.05 -4.77
CA ASP A 75 -8.03 3.12 -4.99
C ASP A 75 -7.73 1.73 -4.41
N ILE A 76 -6.49 1.25 -4.53
CA ILE A 76 -6.08 -0.04 -3.98
C ILE A 76 -6.21 -0.03 -2.44
N PHE A 77 -5.69 0.99 -1.77
CA PHE A 77 -5.79 1.09 -0.31
C PHE A 77 -7.21 1.32 0.16
N LYS A 78 -8.00 2.14 -0.54
CA LYS A 78 -9.42 2.34 -0.22
C LYS A 78 -10.20 1.03 -0.29
N SER A 79 -9.98 0.24 -1.34
CA SER A 79 -10.63 -1.08 -1.48
C SER A 79 -10.30 -1.99 -0.32
N LYS A 80 -9.05 -1.98 0.16
CA LYS A 80 -8.64 -2.74 1.34
C LYS A 80 -9.43 -2.34 2.58
N PHE A 81 -9.57 -1.03 2.84
CA PHE A 81 -10.26 -0.52 4.01
C PHE A 81 -11.76 -0.76 3.93
N GLU A 82 -12.37 -0.57 2.77
CA GLU A 82 -13.78 -0.85 2.54
C GLU A 82 -14.10 -2.34 2.76
N CYS A 83 -13.24 -3.22 2.30
CA CYS A 83 -13.36 -4.66 2.51
C CYS A 83 -13.33 -5.00 4.01
N SER A 84 -12.45 -4.35 4.77
CA SER A 84 -12.36 -4.52 6.23
C SER A 84 -13.63 -4.02 6.93
N ILE A 85 -14.20 -2.90 6.51
CA ILE A 85 -15.47 -2.38 7.04
C ILE A 85 -16.60 -3.36 6.76
N ASN A 86 -16.72 -3.86 5.53
CA ASN A 86 -17.76 -4.81 5.15
C ASN A 86 -17.68 -6.10 5.96
N ARG A 87 -16.48 -6.63 6.19
CA ARG A 87 -16.28 -7.81 7.05
C ARG A 87 -16.72 -7.55 8.48
N SER A 88 -16.48 -6.37 9.02
CA SER A 88 -16.88 -5.97 10.37
C SER A 88 -18.40 -5.86 10.48
N VAL A 89 -19.07 -5.35 9.44
CA VAL A 89 -20.54 -5.25 9.38
C VAL A 89 -21.20 -6.63 9.30
N GLU A 90 -20.62 -7.55 8.55
CA GLU A 90 -21.14 -8.93 8.42
C GLU A 90 -21.02 -9.72 9.73
N ARG A 91 -20.08 -9.40 10.57
CA ARG A 91 -19.94 -10.01 11.89
C ARG A 91 -20.87 -9.29 12.86
N ILE A 92 -21.81 -10.02 13.44
CA ILE A 92 -22.83 -9.53 14.37
C ILE A 92 -22.26 -8.77 15.57
N LYS A 93 -20.97 -8.91 15.84
CA LYS A 93 -20.24 -8.16 16.88
C LYS A 93 -19.36 -7.12 16.22
N CYS A 94 -19.97 -6.06 15.67
CA CYS A 94 -19.23 -4.92 15.14
C CYS A 94 -18.48 -4.20 16.25
N ASP A 95 -17.20 -4.06 16.06
CA ASP A 95 -16.38 -3.14 16.85
C ASP A 95 -16.50 -1.75 16.20
N GLU A 96 -17.32 -0.89 16.79
CA GLU A 96 -17.54 0.47 16.27
C GLU A 96 -16.26 1.28 16.16
N GLU A 97 -15.35 1.14 17.10
CA GLU A 97 -14.05 1.81 17.06
C GLU A 97 -13.24 1.40 15.82
N ASN A 98 -13.28 0.12 15.48
CA ASN A 98 -12.57 -0.41 14.32
C ASN A 98 -13.14 0.15 13.03
N ILE A 99 -14.47 0.26 12.92
CA ILE A 99 -15.15 0.85 11.76
C ILE A 99 -14.78 2.32 11.61
N GLU A 100 -14.80 3.10 12.69
CA GLU A 100 -14.40 4.51 12.66
C GLU A 100 -12.95 4.68 12.23
N LYS A 101 -12.05 3.84 12.72
CA LYS A 101 -10.64 3.85 12.34
C LYS A 101 -10.48 3.60 10.84
N GLN A 102 -11.18 2.63 10.28
CA GLN A 102 -11.13 2.33 8.85
C GLN A 102 -11.68 3.48 8.00
N LYS A 103 -12.77 4.11 8.44
CA LYS A 103 -13.32 5.28 7.76
C LYS A 103 -12.36 6.46 7.76
N SER A 104 -11.67 6.70 8.88
CA SER A 104 -10.65 7.76 8.98
C SER A 104 -9.49 7.51 8.02
N LEU A 105 -9.07 6.26 7.85
CA LEU A 105 -8.03 5.89 6.89
C LEU A 105 -8.47 6.13 5.45
N ILE A 106 -9.73 5.83 5.11
CA ILE A 106 -10.28 6.11 3.78
C ILE A 106 -10.27 7.61 3.51
N GLU A 107 -10.69 8.45 4.45
CA GLU A 107 -10.67 9.90 4.31
C GLU A 107 -9.24 10.43 4.11
N MET A 108 -8.29 9.91 4.85
CA MET A 108 -6.88 10.28 4.69
C MET A 108 -6.38 9.96 3.29
N VAL A 109 -6.68 8.78 2.77
CA VAL A 109 -6.27 8.35 1.42
C VAL A 109 -6.90 9.24 0.35
N GLU A 110 -8.17 9.63 0.51
CA GLU A 110 -8.83 10.54 -0.42
C GLU A 110 -8.19 11.93 -0.43
N ARG A 111 -7.83 12.46 0.74
CA ARG A 111 -7.12 13.75 0.83
C ARG A 111 -5.74 13.67 0.17
N TRP A 112 -5.00 12.61 0.42
CA TRP A 112 -3.71 12.39 -0.20
C TRP A 112 -3.79 12.32 -1.72
N LYS A 113 -4.82 11.65 -2.25
CA LYS A 113 -5.07 11.55 -3.70
C LYS A 113 -5.25 12.91 -4.35
N SER A 114 -5.85 13.88 -3.64
CA SER A 114 -6.12 15.22 -4.13
C SER A 114 -4.89 16.13 -4.14
N GLU A 115 -3.86 15.74 -3.44
CA GLU A 115 -2.58 16.45 -3.43
C GLU A 115 -1.77 16.12 -4.69
#